data_2a749090d613eb625fdd10d88f585710
#
_entry.id   2a749090d613eb625fdd10d88f585710
#
_cell.length_a   1.000
_cell.length_b   1.000
_cell.length_c   1.000
_cell.angle_alpha   90.00
_cell.angle_beta   90.00
_cell.angle_gamma   90.00
#
_symmetry.space_group_name_H-M   'P 1'
#
loop_
_entity.id
_entity.type
_entity.pdbx_description
1 polymer ?
#
loop_
_entity_poly.entity_id
_entity_poly.type
_entity_poly.pdbx_seq_one_letter_code
_entity_poly.pdbx_strand_id
1 'polypeptide(L)'
;LAGTGALGSLDYVLRQRGRRGGRVLGAIPLLGVLGIAIGYSVVVGWVLRYAAGSLTGSVLAGDAQGFFSALAVDFGSIPWHFAAVAVTAAILIFGVASGIEKLSKVMMPAFFILFLIIAVRVAFLPGAMEGYLYLLRPDWSYLLNPETWVMAMGQAFFSLSINGAGMLIYGSYMKKGENILRHAGMTAVLDTLAALLAGFAILPAVFAFGIDPTSGPQLMFVTLPQIFQQMPGGRIFALLFFVSVFFAGITSLMNMLEACGEALTSTFRLSRTVSTWRAWGAGWI
;
A
#
# COMPACT_ATOMS: atom_id res chain seq x y z
N LEU A 1 26.22 -6.89 5.80
CA LEU A 1 24.88 -6.97 6.25
C LEU A 1 24.61 -8.38 6.72
N ALA A 2 23.75 -8.56 7.73
CA ALA A 2 23.66 -9.81 8.50
C ALA A 2 23.16 -11.01 7.66
N GLY A 3 22.48 -10.77 6.52
CA GLY A 3 21.87 -11.83 5.70
C GLY A 3 20.81 -12.64 6.45
N THR A 4 20.21 -12.04 7.47
CA THR A 4 19.18 -12.63 8.35
C THR A 4 18.00 -11.69 8.41
N GLY A 5 16.77 -12.21 8.57
CA GLY A 5 15.56 -11.41 8.68
C GLY A 5 15.55 -10.42 9.84
N ALA A 6 14.40 -9.79 10.09
CA ALA A 6 14.30 -8.69 11.05
C ALA A 6 14.80 -9.04 12.46
N LEU A 7 14.42 -10.21 12.98
CA LEU A 7 14.84 -10.68 14.30
C LEU A 7 16.35 -10.96 14.38
N GLY A 8 16.88 -11.59 13.34
CA GLY A 8 18.29 -11.99 13.29
C GLY A 8 19.22 -10.81 13.08
N SER A 9 18.81 -9.81 12.28
CA SER A 9 19.64 -8.65 11.94
C SER A 9 19.97 -7.79 13.16
N LEU A 10 18.98 -7.49 14.00
CA LEU A 10 19.18 -6.73 15.24
C LEU A 10 19.94 -7.55 16.29
N ASP A 11 19.68 -8.85 16.38
CA ASP A 11 20.42 -9.73 17.29
C ASP A 11 21.91 -9.79 16.89
N TYR A 12 22.22 -9.91 15.59
CA TYR A 12 23.57 -9.89 15.07
C TYR A 12 24.31 -8.60 15.40
N VAL A 13 23.69 -7.44 15.13
CA VAL A 13 24.32 -6.12 15.38
C VAL A 13 24.58 -5.89 16.87
N LEU A 14 23.65 -6.27 17.75
CA LEU A 14 23.82 -6.11 19.19
C LEU A 14 24.86 -7.06 19.77
N ARG A 15 24.90 -8.30 19.30
CA ARG A 15 25.95 -9.28 19.72
C ARG A 15 27.34 -8.81 19.33
N GLN A 16 27.52 -8.22 18.15
CA GLN A 16 28.82 -7.64 17.77
C GLN A 16 29.29 -6.52 18.71
N ARG A 17 28.34 -5.84 19.39
CA ARG A 17 28.60 -4.81 20.39
C ARG A 17 28.58 -5.35 21.83
N GLY A 18 28.65 -6.68 22.02
CA GLY A 18 28.62 -7.31 23.33
C GLY A 18 27.30 -7.20 24.08
N ARG A 19 26.20 -6.79 23.41
CA ARG A 19 24.88 -6.65 24.02
C ARG A 19 23.96 -7.82 23.68
N ARG A 20 23.06 -8.16 24.62
CA ARG A 20 22.04 -9.20 24.45
C ARG A 20 20.66 -8.55 24.26
N GLY A 21 19.66 -9.31 23.77
CA GLY A 21 18.28 -8.84 23.65
C GLY A 21 17.89 -8.36 22.27
N GLY A 22 18.73 -8.50 21.24
CA GLY A 22 18.45 -8.06 19.87
C GLY A 22 17.22 -8.69 19.25
N ARG A 23 16.88 -9.94 19.61
CA ARG A 23 15.65 -10.60 19.13
C ARG A 23 14.38 -9.92 19.67
N VAL A 24 14.39 -9.49 20.94
CA VAL A 24 13.24 -8.78 21.54
C VAL A 24 13.03 -7.44 20.85
N LEU A 25 14.13 -6.69 20.62
CA LEU A 25 14.05 -5.43 19.88
C LEU A 25 13.59 -5.63 18.43
N GLY A 26 13.98 -6.74 17.79
CA GLY A 26 13.54 -7.09 16.44
C GLY A 26 12.07 -7.52 16.36
N ALA A 27 11.49 -7.97 17.47
CA ALA A 27 10.07 -8.34 17.52
C ALA A 27 9.13 -7.12 17.52
N ILE A 28 9.56 -5.97 18.06
CA ILE A 28 8.73 -4.76 18.13
C ILE A 28 8.26 -4.30 16.74
N PRO A 29 9.14 -4.06 15.75
CA PRO A 29 8.70 -3.69 14.41
C PRO A 29 7.87 -4.78 13.71
N LEU A 30 8.10 -6.06 14.01
CA LEU A 30 7.28 -7.16 13.46
C LEU A 30 5.85 -7.14 14.00
N LEU A 31 5.65 -6.90 15.29
CA LEU A 31 4.32 -6.74 15.86
C LEU A 31 3.61 -5.52 15.27
N GLY A 32 4.34 -4.43 15.03
CA GLY A 32 3.81 -3.27 14.34
C GLY A 32 3.35 -3.59 12.92
N VAL A 33 4.17 -4.30 12.14
CA VAL A 33 3.80 -4.75 10.78
C VAL A 33 2.58 -5.65 10.79
N LEU A 34 2.50 -6.60 11.73
CA LEU A 34 1.33 -7.49 11.85
C LEU A 34 0.05 -6.69 12.13
N GLY A 35 0.10 -5.75 13.10
CA GLY A 35 -1.03 -4.89 13.41
C GLY A 35 -1.49 -4.05 12.22
N ILE A 36 -0.52 -3.48 11.46
CA ILE A 36 -0.83 -2.75 10.22
C ILE A 36 -1.43 -3.69 9.18
N ALA A 37 -0.86 -4.89 8.97
CA ALA A 37 -1.33 -5.84 7.97
C ALA A 37 -2.78 -6.26 8.18
N ILE A 38 -3.22 -6.42 9.42
CA ILE A 38 -4.62 -6.75 9.77
C ILE A 38 -5.58 -5.69 9.23
N GLY A 39 -5.39 -4.41 9.59
CA GLY A 39 -6.23 -3.32 9.09
C GLY A 39 -6.07 -3.07 7.59
N TYR A 40 -4.84 -3.16 7.09
CA TYR A 40 -4.53 -2.93 5.68
C TYR A 40 -5.18 -3.98 4.76
N SER A 41 -5.24 -5.25 5.17
CA SER A 41 -5.88 -6.31 4.41
C SER A 41 -7.39 -6.11 4.26
N VAL A 42 -8.06 -5.49 5.23
CA VAL A 42 -9.46 -5.08 5.12
C VAL A 42 -9.64 -4.03 4.02
N VAL A 43 -8.78 -3.00 4.02
CA VAL A 43 -8.82 -1.93 2.99
C VAL A 43 -8.51 -2.48 1.60
N VAL A 44 -7.55 -3.40 1.46
CA VAL A 44 -7.28 -4.09 0.18
C VAL A 44 -8.49 -4.91 -0.26
N GLY A 45 -9.20 -5.55 0.66
CA GLY A 45 -10.47 -6.21 0.40
C GLY A 45 -11.54 -5.25 -0.14
N TRP A 46 -11.66 -4.06 0.44
CA TRP A 46 -12.57 -3.03 -0.07
C TRP A 46 -12.22 -2.61 -1.50
N VAL A 47 -10.94 -2.38 -1.77
CA VAL A 47 -10.46 -2.05 -3.12
C VAL A 47 -10.79 -3.17 -4.11
N LEU A 48 -10.62 -4.43 -3.73
CA LEU A 48 -10.99 -5.59 -4.55
C LEU A 48 -12.49 -5.62 -4.85
N ARG A 49 -13.35 -5.35 -3.85
CA ARG A 49 -14.80 -5.23 -4.03
C ARG A 49 -15.15 -4.13 -5.03
N TYR A 50 -14.48 -2.98 -4.94
CA TYR A 50 -14.70 -1.85 -5.85
C TYR A 50 -14.20 -2.15 -7.27
N ALA A 51 -13.08 -2.84 -7.42
CA ALA A 51 -12.61 -3.32 -8.73
C ALA A 51 -13.61 -4.30 -9.37
N ALA A 52 -14.10 -5.28 -8.62
CA ALA A 52 -15.14 -6.20 -9.07
C ALA A 52 -16.45 -5.48 -9.38
N GLY A 53 -16.86 -4.54 -8.54
CA GLY A 53 -18.05 -3.70 -8.75
C GLY A 53 -17.93 -2.78 -9.96
N SER A 54 -16.72 -2.33 -10.30
CA SER A 54 -16.48 -1.56 -11.52
C SER A 54 -16.60 -2.42 -12.78
N LEU A 55 -16.19 -3.69 -12.73
CA LEU A 55 -16.41 -4.65 -13.82
C LEU A 55 -17.87 -4.91 -14.10
N THR A 56 -18.69 -5.07 -13.07
CA THR A 56 -20.12 -5.30 -13.20
C THR A 56 -20.91 -4.01 -13.44
N GLY A 57 -20.35 -2.85 -13.10
CA GLY A 57 -21.02 -1.55 -13.11
C GLY A 57 -21.74 -1.23 -11.81
N SER A 58 -21.82 -2.13 -10.84
CA SER A 58 -22.57 -1.96 -9.60
C SER A 58 -22.09 -0.80 -8.72
N VAL A 59 -20.79 -0.46 -8.77
CA VAL A 59 -20.21 0.70 -8.06
C VAL A 59 -20.77 2.04 -8.57
N LEU A 60 -21.19 2.07 -9.84
CA LEU A 60 -21.66 3.29 -10.51
C LEU A 60 -23.20 3.29 -10.69
N ALA A 61 -23.90 2.23 -10.29
CA ALA A 61 -25.33 2.05 -10.58
C ALA A 61 -26.27 2.73 -9.56
N GLY A 62 -25.74 3.37 -8.51
CA GLY A 62 -26.60 3.90 -7.45
C GLY A 62 -25.88 4.78 -6.44
N ASP A 63 -26.34 4.69 -5.20
CA ASP A 63 -25.79 5.44 -4.08
C ASP A 63 -24.40 4.94 -3.67
N ALA A 64 -23.38 5.75 -3.96
CA ALA A 64 -21.98 5.44 -3.58
C ALA A 64 -21.80 5.33 -2.06
N GLN A 65 -22.54 6.13 -1.28
CA GLN A 65 -22.52 6.06 0.18
C GLN A 65 -23.10 4.74 0.68
N GLY A 66 -24.26 4.33 0.12
CA GLY A 66 -24.89 3.06 0.46
C GLY A 66 -24.02 1.86 0.07
N PHE A 67 -23.33 1.90 -1.08
CA PHE A 67 -22.39 0.85 -1.49
C PHE A 67 -21.21 0.71 -0.52
N PHE A 68 -20.66 1.84 -0.07
CA PHE A 68 -19.60 1.85 0.94
C PHE A 68 -20.10 1.40 2.32
N SER A 69 -21.25 1.90 2.76
CA SER A 69 -21.82 1.53 4.05
C SER A 69 -22.10 0.04 4.16
N ALA A 70 -22.65 -0.58 3.11
CA ALA A 70 -22.89 -2.02 3.07
C ALA A 70 -21.61 -2.85 3.18
N LEU A 71 -20.45 -2.27 2.81
CA LEU A 71 -19.15 -2.91 2.92
C LEU A 71 -18.47 -2.65 4.27
N ALA A 72 -18.63 -1.44 4.81
CA ALA A 72 -17.89 -0.97 5.99
C ALA A 72 -18.58 -1.33 7.32
N VAL A 73 -19.86 -1.72 7.31
CA VAL A 73 -20.62 -2.09 8.51
C VAL A 73 -20.76 -3.61 8.66
N ASP A 74 -20.89 -4.07 9.89
CA ASP A 74 -21.08 -5.46 10.27
C ASP A 74 -20.02 -6.39 9.64
N PHE A 75 -20.46 -7.46 8.99
CA PHE A 75 -19.63 -8.48 8.37
C PHE A 75 -19.46 -8.30 6.85
N GLY A 76 -19.85 -7.16 6.29
CA GLY A 76 -19.81 -6.90 4.84
C GLY A 76 -18.42 -6.98 4.22
N SER A 77 -17.37 -6.62 4.99
CA SER A 77 -15.96 -6.68 4.57
C SER A 77 -15.39 -8.08 4.52
N ILE A 78 -15.93 -9.03 5.30
CA ILE A 78 -15.30 -10.34 5.55
C ILE A 78 -15.00 -11.11 4.27
N PRO A 79 -15.93 -11.33 3.32
CA PRO A 79 -15.65 -12.12 2.12
C PRO A 79 -14.50 -11.52 1.28
N TRP A 80 -14.46 -10.19 1.20
CA TRP A 80 -13.46 -9.45 0.42
C TRP A 80 -12.10 -9.40 1.09
N HIS A 81 -12.10 -9.27 2.42
CA HIS A 81 -10.89 -9.43 3.23
C HIS A 81 -10.30 -10.84 3.01
N PHE A 82 -11.12 -11.89 3.16
CA PHE A 82 -10.69 -13.27 2.89
C PHE A 82 -10.10 -13.42 1.49
N ALA A 83 -10.78 -12.90 0.48
CA ALA A 83 -10.30 -12.97 -0.90
C ALA A 83 -8.94 -12.27 -1.08
N ALA A 84 -8.77 -11.06 -0.53
CA ALA A 84 -7.52 -10.31 -0.61
C ALA A 84 -6.35 -11.05 0.05
N VAL A 85 -6.57 -11.57 1.27
CA VAL A 85 -5.55 -12.32 2.00
C VAL A 85 -5.24 -13.66 1.32
N ALA A 86 -6.26 -14.36 0.78
CA ALA A 86 -6.06 -15.61 0.05
C ALA A 86 -5.24 -15.42 -1.23
N VAL A 87 -5.52 -14.36 -2.01
CA VAL A 87 -4.72 -14.02 -3.20
C VAL A 87 -3.27 -13.72 -2.80
N THR A 88 -3.08 -12.94 -1.74
CA THR A 88 -1.74 -12.60 -1.24
C THR A 88 -0.99 -13.85 -0.78
N ALA A 89 -1.63 -14.72 0.00
CA ALA A 89 -1.03 -15.96 0.48
C ALA A 89 -0.67 -16.90 -0.66
N ALA A 90 -1.54 -17.03 -1.67
CA ALA A 90 -1.25 -17.84 -2.86
C ALA A 90 0.03 -17.36 -3.58
N ILE A 91 0.21 -16.04 -3.74
CA ILE A 91 1.42 -15.48 -4.34
C ILE A 91 2.66 -15.78 -3.48
N LEU A 92 2.55 -15.63 -2.16
CA LEU A 92 3.67 -15.84 -1.23
C LEU A 92 4.13 -17.30 -1.17
N ILE A 93 3.24 -18.28 -1.32
CA ILE A 93 3.56 -19.71 -1.34
C ILE A 93 4.54 -20.04 -2.46
N PHE A 94 4.44 -19.38 -3.63
CA PHE A 94 5.37 -19.54 -4.73
C PHE A 94 6.76 -18.95 -4.49
N GLY A 95 6.95 -18.19 -3.42
CA GLY A 95 8.24 -17.62 -3.00
C GLY A 95 8.54 -16.24 -3.58
N VAL A 96 9.52 -15.54 -2.95
CA VAL A 96 9.87 -14.15 -3.28
C VAL A 96 10.26 -13.97 -4.74
N ALA A 97 11.22 -14.77 -5.23
CA ALA A 97 11.73 -14.62 -6.60
C ALA A 97 10.71 -15.02 -7.68
N SER A 98 9.90 -16.05 -7.43
CA SER A 98 8.93 -16.56 -8.42
C SER A 98 7.54 -15.93 -8.28
N GLY A 99 7.12 -15.59 -7.07
CA GLY A 99 5.82 -15.00 -6.78
C GLY A 99 5.88 -13.46 -6.76
N ILE A 100 6.46 -12.90 -5.70
CA ILE A 100 6.46 -11.45 -5.46
C ILE A 100 7.19 -10.69 -6.58
N GLU A 101 8.42 -11.12 -6.93
CA GLU A 101 9.26 -10.39 -7.88
C GLU A 101 8.64 -10.38 -9.29
N LYS A 102 8.19 -11.54 -9.80
CA LYS A 102 7.57 -11.62 -11.13
C LYS A 102 6.29 -10.79 -11.22
N LEU A 103 5.45 -10.89 -10.19
CA LEU A 103 4.18 -10.19 -10.18
C LEU A 103 4.39 -8.67 -10.04
N SER A 104 5.27 -8.24 -9.15
CA SER A 104 5.59 -6.81 -8.97
C SER A 104 6.20 -6.19 -10.22
N LYS A 105 7.00 -6.93 -11.00
CA LYS A 105 7.54 -6.47 -12.29
C LYS A 105 6.47 -6.13 -13.32
N VAL A 106 5.29 -6.73 -13.22
CA VAL A 106 4.14 -6.44 -14.10
C VAL A 106 3.21 -5.42 -13.46
N MET A 107 2.89 -5.60 -12.17
CA MET A 107 1.88 -4.78 -11.48
C MET A 107 2.35 -3.34 -11.29
N MET A 108 3.64 -3.12 -10.98
CA MET A 108 4.14 -1.76 -10.74
C MET A 108 4.16 -0.89 -12.02
N PRO A 109 4.73 -1.33 -13.16
CA PRO A 109 4.58 -0.59 -14.40
C PRO A 109 3.11 -0.39 -14.81
N ALA A 110 2.26 -1.40 -14.64
CA ALA A 110 0.83 -1.28 -14.92
C ALA A 110 0.17 -0.20 -14.05
N PHE A 111 0.47 -0.14 -12.74
CA PHE A 111 0.02 0.92 -11.85
C PHE A 111 0.37 2.31 -12.40
N PHE A 112 1.64 2.56 -12.75
CA PHE A 112 2.07 3.86 -13.27
C PHE A 112 1.37 4.21 -14.59
N ILE A 113 1.22 3.24 -15.51
CA ILE A 113 0.54 3.46 -16.80
C ILE A 113 -0.94 3.78 -16.57
N LEU A 114 -1.63 3.02 -15.73
CA LEU A 114 -3.05 3.19 -15.47
C LEU A 114 -3.33 4.54 -14.80
N PHE A 115 -2.52 4.91 -13.78
CA PHE A 115 -2.64 6.23 -13.14
C PHE A 115 -2.29 7.37 -14.09
N LEU A 116 -1.31 7.20 -14.97
CA LEU A 116 -0.98 8.20 -15.98
C LEU A 116 -2.16 8.44 -16.94
N ILE A 117 -2.84 7.37 -17.38
CA ILE A 117 -4.04 7.48 -18.22
C ILE A 117 -5.12 8.29 -17.50
N ILE A 118 -5.36 8.01 -16.20
CA ILE A 118 -6.33 8.75 -15.40
C ILE A 118 -5.90 10.21 -15.24
N ALA A 119 -4.66 10.49 -14.90
CA ALA A 119 -4.13 11.83 -14.73
C ALA A 119 -4.26 12.67 -16.01
N VAL A 120 -3.91 12.09 -17.18
CA VAL A 120 -4.08 12.76 -18.49
C VAL A 120 -5.57 13.05 -18.74
N ARG A 121 -6.47 12.11 -18.49
CA ARG A 121 -7.91 12.33 -18.69
C ARG A 121 -8.46 13.42 -17.78
N VAL A 122 -8.06 13.43 -16.52
CA VAL A 122 -8.49 14.39 -15.51
C VAL A 122 -7.99 15.81 -15.85
N ALA A 123 -6.81 15.94 -16.45
CA ALA A 123 -6.25 17.23 -16.84
C ALA A 123 -7.14 18.02 -17.81
N PHE A 124 -7.98 17.32 -18.57
CA PHE A 124 -8.93 17.93 -19.50
C PHE A 124 -10.32 18.24 -18.89
N LEU A 125 -10.49 18.02 -17.58
CA LEU A 125 -11.75 18.38 -16.91
C LEU A 125 -11.81 19.89 -16.64
N PRO A 126 -12.97 20.53 -16.86
CA PRO A 126 -13.18 21.91 -16.42
C PRO A 126 -12.99 22.02 -14.90
N GLY A 127 -12.24 23.03 -14.43
CA GLY A 127 -11.95 23.23 -13.01
C GLY A 127 -10.76 22.41 -12.46
N ALA A 128 -10.17 21.49 -13.22
CA ALA A 128 -9.03 20.68 -12.78
C ALA A 128 -7.80 21.53 -12.39
N MET A 129 -7.65 22.75 -12.97
CA MET A 129 -6.53 23.63 -12.68
C MET A 129 -6.44 24.03 -11.21
N GLU A 130 -7.56 24.21 -10.52
CA GLU A 130 -7.57 24.52 -9.09
C GLU A 130 -6.94 23.40 -8.25
N GLY A 131 -7.18 22.15 -8.61
CA GLY A 131 -6.57 21.00 -7.95
C GLY A 131 -5.05 20.91 -8.19
N TYR A 132 -4.56 21.28 -9.38
CA TYR A 132 -3.13 21.38 -9.63
C TYR A 132 -2.49 22.51 -8.82
N LEU A 133 -3.16 23.66 -8.74
CA LEU A 133 -2.69 24.79 -7.93
C LEU A 133 -2.68 24.45 -6.44
N TYR A 134 -3.69 23.73 -5.96
CA TYR A 134 -3.73 23.24 -4.59
C TYR A 134 -2.54 22.32 -4.26
N LEU A 135 -2.19 21.41 -5.17
CA LEU A 135 -1.07 20.48 -4.98
C LEU A 135 0.30 21.15 -5.11
N LEU A 136 0.44 22.12 -6.03
CA LEU A 136 1.76 22.64 -6.43
C LEU A 136 2.07 24.02 -5.85
N ARG A 137 1.07 24.76 -5.33
CA ARG A 137 1.29 26.06 -4.74
C ARG A 137 1.84 25.91 -3.32
N PRO A 138 3.12 26.26 -3.10
CA PRO A 138 3.72 26.10 -1.78
C PRO A 138 3.21 27.17 -0.82
N ASP A 139 2.88 26.75 0.39
CA ASP A 139 2.69 27.64 1.52
C ASP A 139 3.87 27.49 2.49
N TRP A 140 4.82 28.38 2.40
CA TRP A 140 6.06 28.34 3.17
C TRP A 140 5.87 28.56 4.66
N SER A 141 4.71 29.06 5.10
CA SER A 141 4.39 29.25 6.52
C SER A 141 4.36 27.93 7.29
N TYR A 142 3.95 26.84 6.63
CA TYR A 142 3.93 25.50 7.23
C TYR A 142 5.30 24.93 7.58
N LEU A 143 6.38 25.43 6.97
CA LEU A 143 7.74 24.97 7.33
C LEU A 143 8.15 25.36 8.74
N LEU A 144 7.53 26.39 9.31
CA LEU A 144 7.77 26.83 10.69
C LEU A 144 6.91 26.09 11.71
N ASN A 145 5.92 25.31 11.27
CA ASN A 145 5.06 24.52 12.12
C ASN A 145 5.68 23.14 12.40
N PRO A 146 6.04 22.80 13.67
CA PRO A 146 6.60 21.49 14.01
C PRO A 146 5.70 20.32 13.65
N GLU A 147 4.38 20.49 13.65
CA GLU A 147 3.40 19.47 13.30
C GLU A 147 3.58 19.02 11.84
N THR A 148 3.86 19.96 10.93
CA THR A 148 4.14 19.62 9.52
C THR A 148 5.28 18.63 9.39
N TRP A 149 6.36 18.82 10.15
CA TRP A 149 7.51 17.91 10.13
C TRP A 149 7.19 16.54 10.73
N VAL A 150 6.42 16.51 11.83
CA VAL A 150 5.98 15.25 12.45
C VAL A 150 5.11 14.45 11.50
N MET A 151 4.14 15.10 10.83
CA MET A 151 3.26 14.44 9.85
C MET A 151 4.04 13.97 8.62
N ALA A 152 4.93 14.80 8.09
CA ALA A 152 5.77 14.45 6.94
C ALA A 152 6.70 13.27 7.26
N MET A 153 7.33 13.27 8.44
CA MET A 153 8.17 12.14 8.89
C MET A 153 7.34 10.87 9.09
N GLY A 154 6.15 10.96 9.68
CA GLY A 154 5.24 9.84 9.85
C GLY A 154 4.86 9.22 8.52
N GLN A 155 4.51 10.04 7.53
CA GLN A 155 4.20 9.60 6.18
C GLN A 155 5.42 8.95 5.50
N ALA A 156 6.60 9.54 5.59
CA ALA A 156 7.81 8.99 5.01
C ALA A 156 8.19 7.64 5.64
N PHE A 157 8.09 7.50 6.95
CA PHE A 157 8.33 6.23 7.64
C PHE A 157 7.33 5.15 7.24
N PHE A 158 6.07 5.51 7.05
CA PHE A 158 5.03 4.59 6.60
C PHE A 158 5.26 4.18 5.14
N SER A 159 5.37 5.14 4.23
CA SER A 159 5.47 4.92 2.78
C SER A 159 6.72 4.13 2.40
N LEU A 160 7.87 4.47 2.96
CA LEU A 160 9.13 3.77 2.73
C LEU A 160 9.29 2.49 3.56
N SER A 161 8.27 2.06 4.31
CA SER A 161 8.29 0.86 5.16
C SER A 161 9.46 0.85 6.19
N ILE A 162 9.86 2.04 6.67
CA ILE A 162 10.94 2.19 7.66
C ILE A 162 10.43 1.86 9.07
N ASN A 163 9.17 2.18 9.37
CA ASN A 163 8.51 1.90 10.64
C ASN A 163 8.23 0.42 10.91
N GLY A 164 8.43 -0.45 9.90
CA GLY A 164 8.22 -1.87 9.99
C GLY A 164 9.44 -2.69 9.60
N ALA A 165 9.31 -4.00 9.62
CA ALA A 165 10.39 -4.91 9.28
C ALA A 165 10.65 -5.03 7.76
N GLY A 166 9.84 -4.39 6.90
CA GLY A 166 9.90 -4.52 5.45
C GLY A 166 11.27 -4.24 4.87
N MET A 167 11.85 -3.07 5.15
CA MET A 167 13.19 -2.71 4.67
C MET A 167 14.29 -3.62 5.19
N LEU A 168 14.17 -4.14 6.43
CA LEU A 168 15.13 -5.10 6.98
C LEU A 168 15.10 -6.42 6.20
N ILE A 169 13.93 -6.88 5.82
CA ILE A 169 13.73 -8.14 5.09
C ILE A 169 14.22 -8.03 3.65
N TYR A 170 13.79 -6.99 2.92
CA TYR A 170 14.30 -6.78 1.57
C TYR A 170 15.80 -6.56 1.54
N GLY A 171 16.34 -5.81 2.52
CA GLY A 171 17.79 -5.69 2.71
C GLY A 171 18.49 -7.03 2.96
N SER A 172 17.82 -7.99 3.61
CA SER A 172 18.39 -9.33 3.84
C SER A 172 18.45 -10.19 2.57
N TYR A 173 17.59 -9.92 1.59
CA TYR A 173 17.57 -10.61 0.28
C TYR A 173 18.55 -10.01 -0.75
N MET A 174 19.15 -8.86 -0.45
CA MET A 174 20.12 -8.24 -1.34
C MET A 174 21.38 -9.10 -1.47
N LYS A 175 21.92 -9.18 -2.69
CA LYS A 175 23.16 -9.89 -2.97
C LYS A 175 24.36 -9.13 -2.41
N LYS A 176 25.41 -9.86 -2.05
CA LYS A 176 26.68 -9.25 -1.62
C LYS A 176 27.26 -8.41 -2.75
N GLY A 177 27.64 -7.16 -2.43
CA GLY A 177 28.23 -6.23 -3.40
C GLY A 177 27.22 -5.26 -4.06
N GLU A 178 25.93 -5.39 -3.82
CA GLU A 178 24.96 -4.41 -4.31
C GLU A 178 25.07 -3.07 -3.58
N ASN A 179 24.84 -1.99 -4.32
CA ASN A 179 24.96 -0.63 -3.79
C ASN A 179 23.67 -0.22 -3.08
N ILE A 180 23.68 -0.29 -1.74
CA ILE A 180 22.53 0.01 -0.88
C ILE A 180 22.04 1.45 -1.07
N LEU A 181 22.94 2.43 -1.17
CA LEU A 181 22.57 3.83 -1.34
C LEU A 181 21.81 4.07 -2.64
N ARG A 182 22.24 3.41 -3.73
CA ARG A 182 21.55 3.49 -5.02
C ARG A 182 20.13 2.90 -4.91
N HIS A 183 19.97 1.74 -4.29
CA HIS A 183 18.66 1.11 -4.14
C HIS A 183 17.73 1.94 -3.23
N ALA A 184 18.24 2.42 -2.11
CA ALA A 184 17.46 3.29 -1.21
C ALA A 184 17.04 4.60 -1.89
N GLY A 185 17.95 5.23 -2.63
CA GLY A 185 17.65 6.45 -3.38
C GLY A 185 16.60 6.21 -4.48
N MET A 186 16.73 5.11 -5.25
CA MET A 186 15.71 4.74 -6.25
C MET A 186 14.34 4.48 -5.60
N THR A 187 14.29 3.80 -4.46
CA THR A 187 13.04 3.56 -3.75
C THR A 187 12.38 4.88 -3.35
N ALA A 188 13.13 5.80 -2.74
CA ALA A 188 12.60 7.10 -2.34
C ALA A 188 12.08 7.94 -3.53
N VAL A 189 12.83 7.94 -4.64
CA VAL A 189 12.41 8.66 -5.86
C VAL A 189 11.14 8.05 -6.46
N LEU A 190 11.08 6.73 -6.61
CA LEU A 190 9.90 6.05 -7.18
C LEU A 190 8.67 6.17 -6.28
N ASP A 191 8.84 6.12 -4.97
CA ASP A 191 7.79 6.34 -3.98
C ASP A 191 7.20 7.76 -4.12
N THR A 192 8.07 8.77 -4.18
CA THR A 192 7.66 10.17 -4.39
C THR A 192 6.96 10.36 -5.74
N LEU A 193 7.47 9.76 -6.82
CA LEU A 193 6.84 9.84 -8.14
C LEU A 193 5.46 9.17 -8.16
N ALA A 194 5.30 8.03 -7.46
CA ALA A 194 4.01 7.37 -7.34
C ALA A 194 2.99 8.24 -6.58
N ALA A 195 3.42 8.85 -5.46
CA ALA A 195 2.57 9.75 -4.68
C ALA A 195 2.15 10.99 -5.47
N LEU A 196 3.09 11.62 -6.20
CA LEU A 196 2.78 12.77 -7.07
C LEU A 196 1.83 12.40 -8.20
N LEU A 197 2.06 11.26 -8.85
CA LEU A 197 1.19 10.78 -9.93
C LEU A 197 -0.23 10.52 -9.41
N ALA A 198 -0.37 9.91 -8.24
CA ALA A 198 -1.67 9.72 -7.59
C ALA A 198 -2.32 11.07 -7.25
N GLY A 199 -1.56 12.03 -6.71
CA GLY A 199 -2.01 13.39 -6.46
C GLY A 199 -2.52 14.08 -7.73
N PHE A 200 -1.78 14.00 -8.83
CA PHE A 200 -2.17 14.54 -10.14
C PHE A 200 -3.40 13.86 -10.75
N ALA A 201 -3.68 12.63 -10.41
CA ALA A 201 -4.87 11.93 -10.86
C ALA A 201 -6.11 12.25 -10.01
N ILE A 202 -5.94 12.43 -8.69
CA ILE A 202 -7.06 12.50 -7.75
C ILE A 202 -7.46 13.96 -7.47
N LEU A 203 -6.52 14.82 -7.06
CA LEU A 203 -6.86 16.16 -6.60
C LEU A 203 -7.52 17.04 -7.69
N PRO A 204 -7.02 17.09 -8.93
CA PRO A 204 -7.69 17.86 -9.97
C PRO A 204 -9.11 17.35 -10.28
N ALA A 205 -9.35 16.01 -10.16
CA ALA A 205 -10.70 15.48 -10.31
C ALA A 205 -11.63 15.94 -9.19
N VAL A 206 -11.16 15.90 -7.94
CA VAL A 206 -11.92 16.33 -6.76
C VAL A 206 -12.33 17.81 -6.89
N PHE A 207 -11.38 18.68 -7.26
CA PHE A 207 -11.65 20.12 -7.45
C PHE A 207 -12.56 20.37 -8.64
N ALA A 208 -12.40 19.66 -9.77
CA ALA A 208 -13.26 19.80 -10.94
C ALA A 208 -14.75 19.52 -10.62
N PHE A 209 -15.02 18.71 -9.62
CA PHE A 209 -16.38 18.39 -9.16
C PHE A 209 -16.80 19.14 -7.88
N GLY A 210 -15.98 20.08 -7.40
CA GLY A 210 -16.29 20.94 -6.25
C GLY A 210 -16.39 20.18 -4.91
N ILE A 211 -15.62 19.11 -4.75
CA ILE A 211 -15.66 18.23 -3.56
C ILE A 211 -14.52 18.59 -2.62
N ASP A 212 -14.73 18.39 -1.32
CA ASP A 212 -13.71 18.64 -0.29
C ASP A 212 -12.58 17.58 -0.37
N PRO A 213 -11.33 17.98 -0.62
CA PRO A 213 -10.19 17.08 -0.68
C PRO A 213 -9.82 16.45 0.67
N THR A 214 -10.36 16.93 1.80
CA THR A 214 -10.03 16.50 3.15
C THR A 214 -10.90 15.35 3.66
N SER A 215 -11.75 14.77 2.82
CA SER A 215 -12.73 13.72 3.20
C SER A 215 -12.13 12.39 3.68
N GLY A 216 -10.79 12.24 3.72
CA GLY A 216 -10.13 11.03 4.20
C GLY A 216 -10.46 9.78 3.36
N PRO A 217 -10.68 8.60 3.98
CA PRO A 217 -11.00 7.36 3.25
C PRO A 217 -12.24 7.44 2.38
N GLN A 218 -13.22 8.27 2.73
CA GLN A 218 -14.42 8.49 1.94
C GLN A 218 -14.10 9.08 0.56
N LEU A 219 -12.99 9.81 0.43
CA LEU A 219 -12.53 10.34 -0.84
C LEU A 219 -12.39 9.22 -1.90
N MET A 220 -11.77 8.11 -1.52
CA MET A 220 -11.54 6.99 -2.44
C MET A 220 -12.80 6.14 -2.68
N PHE A 221 -13.60 5.90 -1.64
CA PHE A 221 -14.67 4.90 -1.70
C PHE A 221 -16.06 5.50 -1.95
N VAL A 222 -16.24 6.79 -1.74
CA VAL A 222 -17.52 7.46 -1.98
C VAL A 222 -17.37 8.54 -3.05
N THR A 223 -16.43 9.47 -2.84
CA THR A 223 -16.27 10.64 -3.70
C THR A 223 -15.82 10.30 -5.11
N LEU A 224 -14.75 9.51 -5.26
CA LEU A 224 -14.26 9.13 -6.60
C LEU A 224 -15.26 8.32 -7.41
N PRO A 225 -16.00 7.34 -6.87
CA PRO A 225 -17.13 6.72 -7.58
C PRO A 225 -18.19 7.72 -8.06
N GLN A 226 -18.57 8.72 -7.25
CA GLN A 226 -19.51 9.78 -7.67
C GLN A 226 -18.95 10.61 -8.83
N ILE A 227 -17.65 10.93 -8.81
CA ILE A 227 -16.96 11.60 -9.92
C ILE A 227 -17.02 10.73 -11.18
N PHE A 228 -16.69 9.45 -11.08
CA PHE A 228 -16.74 8.54 -12.21
C PHE A 228 -18.14 8.36 -12.78
N GLN A 229 -19.20 8.41 -11.95
CA GLN A 229 -20.60 8.41 -12.42
C GLN A 229 -20.91 9.57 -13.34
N GLN A 230 -20.33 10.73 -13.11
CA GLN A 230 -20.56 11.96 -13.88
C GLN A 230 -19.65 12.07 -15.11
N MET A 231 -18.61 11.24 -15.23
CA MET A 231 -17.66 11.28 -16.33
C MET A 231 -18.09 10.42 -17.52
N PRO A 232 -17.94 10.91 -18.77
CA PRO A 232 -18.06 10.05 -19.95
C PRO A 232 -17.05 8.88 -19.87
N GLY A 233 -17.56 7.66 -20.00
CA GLY A 233 -16.73 6.47 -19.85
C GLY A 233 -16.29 6.15 -18.41
N GLY A 234 -16.92 6.73 -17.41
CA GLY A 234 -16.55 6.64 -16.00
C GLY A 234 -16.37 5.22 -15.48
N ARG A 235 -17.12 4.24 -16.02
CA ARG A 235 -16.93 2.81 -15.67
C ARG A 235 -15.52 2.31 -16.01
N ILE A 236 -14.97 2.72 -17.14
CA ILE A 236 -13.60 2.34 -17.54
C ILE A 236 -12.60 3.00 -16.59
N PHE A 237 -12.78 4.29 -16.28
CA PHE A 237 -11.89 5.00 -15.35
C PHE A 237 -11.98 4.46 -13.93
N ALA A 238 -13.17 4.11 -13.44
CA ALA A 238 -13.34 3.44 -12.15
C ALA A 238 -12.59 2.10 -12.12
N LEU A 239 -12.73 1.28 -13.16
CA LEU A 239 -12.03 0.01 -13.26
C LEU A 239 -10.50 0.21 -13.27
N LEU A 240 -9.99 1.11 -14.12
CA LEU A 240 -8.56 1.43 -14.20
C LEU A 240 -8.03 1.90 -12.84
N PHE A 241 -8.77 2.77 -12.17
CA PHE A 241 -8.41 3.30 -10.85
C PHE A 241 -8.33 2.18 -9.80
N PHE A 242 -9.42 1.45 -9.59
CA PHE A 242 -9.46 0.43 -8.53
C PHE A 242 -8.53 -0.76 -8.79
N VAL A 243 -8.31 -1.14 -10.05
CA VAL A 243 -7.30 -2.14 -10.41
C VAL A 243 -5.88 -1.64 -10.11
N SER A 244 -5.58 -0.38 -10.42
CA SER A 244 -4.27 0.22 -10.10
C SER A 244 -4.03 0.27 -8.59
N VAL A 245 -5.02 0.72 -7.82
CA VAL A 245 -4.94 0.79 -6.36
C VAL A 245 -4.84 -0.63 -5.76
N PHE A 246 -5.55 -1.61 -6.35
CA PHE A 246 -5.43 -3.01 -5.94
C PHE A 246 -4.01 -3.54 -6.15
N PHE A 247 -3.38 -3.24 -7.28
CA PHE A 247 -2.00 -3.63 -7.55
C PHE A 247 -1.04 -3.04 -6.53
N ALA A 248 -1.15 -1.74 -6.25
CA ALA A 248 -0.35 -1.09 -5.22
C ALA A 248 -0.60 -1.68 -3.82
N GLY A 249 -1.87 -1.91 -3.48
CA GLY A 249 -2.27 -2.45 -2.18
C GLY A 249 -1.79 -3.88 -1.95
N ILE A 250 -1.96 -4.76 -2.94
CA ILE A 250 -1.58 -6.18 -2.79
C ILE A 250 -0.05 -6.35 -2.71
N THR A 251 0.74 -5.53 -3.42
CA THR A 251 2.20 -5.59 -3.30
C THR A 251 2.67 -5.18 -1.91
N SER A 252 2.04 -4.19 -1.30
CA SER A 252 2.32 -3.78 0.08
C SER A 252 1.90 -4.86 1.09
N LEU A 253 0.73 -5.46 0.91
CA LEU A 253 0.25 -6.55 1.77
C LEU A 253 1.15 -7.79 1.68
N MET A 254 1.61 -8.16 0.47
CA MET A 254 2.60 -9.22 0.28
C MET A 254 3.86 -8.96 1.11
N ASN A 255 4.34 -7.71 1.11
CA ASN A 255 5.52 -7.30 1.85
C ASN A 255 5.35 -7.47 3.37
N MET A 256 4.21 -7.04 3.90
CA MET A 256 3.89 -7.16 5.32
C MET A 256 3.78 -8.62 5.76
N LEU A 257 3.08 -9.46 4.99
CA LEU A 257 2.91 -10.88 5.30
C LEU A 257 4.22 -11.66 5.11
N GLU A 258 5.06 -11.30 4.14
CA GLU A 258 6.41 -11.88 3.99
C GLU A 258 7.27 -11.61 5.21
N ALA A 259 7.19 -10.40 5.77
CA ALA A 259 7.91 -10.04 6.99
C ALA A 259 7.55 -10.97 8.16
N CYS A 260 6.26 -11.22 8.35
CA CYS A 260 5.77 -12.13 9.38
C CYS A 260 6.13 -13.59 9.09
N GLY A 261 6.00 -14.02 7.83
CA GLY A 261 6.31 -15.37 7.38
C GLY A 261 7.80 -15.71 7.54
N GLU A 262 8.70 -14.79 7.18
CA GLU A 262 10.14 -14.94 7.36
C GLU A 262 10.50 -15.09 8.85
N ALA A 263 9.94 -14.26 9.70
CA ALA A 263 10.18 -14.33 11.14
C ALA A 263 9.74 -15.67 11.74
N LEU A 264 8.61 -16.24 11.29
CA LEU A 264 8.16 -17.57 11.69
C LEU A 264 9.08 -18.68 11.17
N THR A 265 9.50 -18.57 9.90
CA THR A 265 10.43 -19.52 9.28
C THR A 265 11.77 -19.55 10.01
N SER A 266 12.35 -18.38 10.26
CA SER A 266 13.68 -18.26 10.90
C SER A 266 13.65 -18.63 12.38
N THR A 267 12.54 -18.37 13.10
CA THR A 267 12.45 -18.62 14.54
C THR A 267 12.09 -20.07 14.84
N PHE A 268 11.12 -20.63 14.13
CA PHE A 268 10.56 -21.94 14.40
C PHE A 268 11.05 -23.04 13.44
N ARG A 269 11.95 -22.71 12.51
CA ARG A 269 12.45 -23.61 11.46
C ARG A 269 11.33 -24.30 10.67
N LEU A 270 10.23 -23.58 10.44
CA LEU A 270 9.08 -24.08 9.69
C LEU A 270 9.36 -24.02 8.19
N SER A 271 8.68 -24.87 7.42
CA SER A 271 8.69 -24.69 5.96
C SER A 271 8.00 -23.37 5.58
N ARG A 272 8.39 -22.80 4.45
CA ARG A 272 7.82 -21.53 3.96
C ARG A 272 6.30 -21.59 3.84
N THR A 273 5.76 -22.68 3.30
CA THR A 273 4.32 -22.91 3.17
C THR A 273 3.61 -22.84 4.53
N VAL A 274 4.14 -23.53 5.54
CA VAL A 274 3.55 -23.55 6.90
C VAL A 274 3.65 -22.16 7.54
N SER A 275 4.76 -21.45 7.36
CA SER A 275 4.95 -20.09 7.89
C SER A 275 3.99 -19.09 7.24
N THR A 276 3.76 -19.19 5.94
CA THR A 276 2.80 -18.37 5.21
C THR A 276 1.37 -18.62 5.71
N TRP A 277 0.98 -19.88 5.89
CA TRP A 277 -0.34 -20.22 6.44
C TRP A 277 -0.55 -19.73 7.86
N ARG A 278 0.49 -19.78 8.71
CA ARG A 278 0.41 -19.26 10.09
C ARG A 278 0.38 -17.74 10.13
N ALA A 279 1.15 -17.06 9.29
CA ALA A 279 1.07 -15.61 9.15
C ALA A 279 -0.31 -15.18 8.61
N TRP A 280 -0.87 -15.95 7.69
CA TRP A 280 -2.23 -15.78 7.19
C TRP A 280 -3.26 -15.96 8.30
N GLY A 281 -3.19 -17.03 9.08
CA GLY A 281 -4.09 -17.29 10.22
C GLY A 281 -4.05 -16.18 11.28
N ALA A 282 -2.88 -15.58 11.54
CA ALA A 282 -2.78 -14.43 12.44
C ALA A 282 -3.43 -13.15 11.91
N GLY A 283 -3.61 -13.04 10.60
CA GLY A 283 -4.33 -11.92 9.97
C GLY A 283 -5.85 -11.97 10.13
N TRP A 284 -6.39 -13.00 10.79
CA TRP A 284 -7.83 -13.20 11.02
C TRP A 284 -8.31 -12.78 12.42
N ILE A 285 -7.40 -12.48 13.33
CA ILE A 285 -7.68 -12.02 14.69
C ILE A 285 -7.79 -10.49 14.72
#